data_68ef13fa16619720c2b6eb25d2d8631a
#
_entry.id   68ef13fa16619720c2b6eb25d2d8631a
#
_cell.length_a   1.000
_cell.length_b   1.000
_cell.length_c   1.000
_cell.angle_alpha   90.00
_cell.angle_beta   90.00
_cell.angle_gamma   90.00
#
_symmetry.space_group_name_H-M   'P 1'
#
loop_
_entity.id
_entity.type
_entity.pdbx_description
1 polymer ?
#
loop_
_entity_poly.entity_id
_entity_poly.type
_entity_poly.pdbx_seq_one_letter_code
_entity_poly.pdbx_strand_id
1 'polypeptide(L)'
;MTGSTSGIGLGIARALAEAGANIVLNGFGDVDAALDAIRATGAQVAHHPADMRKPDEIGAMVAMANERFGAVDILVNNAGIQHVSPIESFDVQKWDDIIAINLSSGFHTTRHVLSGMRGRNWGRIINIASVHGLVGSAGKSAYVAAKHGLVGLTKVTALETAGTGVTCNAICPGFVLTPLVQKQIDDLAAREGLSPDAARARLLGEKQPSAQFVTPEQLGGLALMLCSPLAAEVRGATWVADGGWTAQ
;
A
#
# COMPACT_ATOMS: atom_id res chain seq x y z
N MET A 1 -6.21 5.79 5.46
CA MET A 1 -5.54 4.84 4.56
C MET A 1 -5.48 5.43 3.16
N THR A 2 -4.32 5.41 2.50
CA THR A 2 -4.15 6.02 1.18
C THR A 2 -4.42 5.01 0.05
N GLY A 3 -4.96 5.48 -1.10
CA GLY A 3 -5.26 4.64 -2.26
C GLY A 3 -6.20 3.47 -1.95
N SER A 4 -7.28 3.72 -1.23
CA SER A 4 -8.10 2.69 -0.60
C SER A 4 -9.53 2.57 -1.15
N THR A 5 -9.82 3.17 -2.31
CA THR A 5 -11.11 3.04 -3.00
C THR A 5 -11.23 1.76 -3.83
N SER A 6 -10.15 0.96 -3.95
CA SER A 6 -10.17 -0.31 -4.69
C SER A 6 -9.02 -1.23 -4.29
N GLY A 7 -9.00 -2.45 -4.83
CA GLY A 7 -7.87 -3.38 -4.79
C GLY A 7 -7.35 -3.66 -3.38
N ILE A 8 -6.01 -3.67 -3.23
CA ILE A 8 -5.31 -3.96 -1.96
C ILE A 8 -5.81 -3.02 -0.85
N GLY A 9 -5.88 -1.72 -1.16
CA GLY A 9 -6.28 -0.72 -0.17
C GLY A 9 -7.67 -0.96 0.37
N LEU A 10 -8.65 -1.21 -0.48
CA LEU A 10 -10.01 -1.48 -0.02
C LEU A 10 -10.10 -2.78 0.79
N GLY A 11 -9.38 -3.84 0.37
CA GLY A 11 -9.36 -5.10 1.11
C GLY A 11 -8.78 -4.96 2.52
N ILE A 12 -7.66 -4.23 2.68
CA ILE A 12 -7.09 -3.95 4.00
C ILE A 12 -8.02 -3.04 4.82
N ALA A 13 -8.62 -2.01 4.19
CA ALA A 13 -9.55 -1.12 4.87
C ALA A 13 -10.75 -1.90 5.42
N ARG A 14 -11.30 -2.84 4.64
CA ARG A 14 -12.38 -3.71 5.05
C ARG A 14 -12.00 -4.60 6.23
N ALA A 15 -10.85 -5.27 6.17
CA ALA A 15 -10.37 -6.10 7.27
C ALA A 15 -10.21 -5.31 8.58
N LEU A 16 -9.65 -4.09 8.53
CA LEU A 16 -9.54 -3.20 9.69
C LEU A 16 -10.92 -2.75 10.20
N ALA A 17 -11.85 -2.45 9.29
CA ALA A 17 -13.22 -2.06 9.63
C ALA A 17 -13.98 -3.21 10.33
N GLU A 18 -13.87 -4.43 9.82
CA GLU A 18 -14.44 -5.66 10.43
C GLU A 18 -13.87 -5.92 11.84
N ALA A 19 -12.64 -5.47 12.10
CA ALA A 19 -12.01 -5.49 13.43
C ALA A 19 -12.37 -4.27 14.32
N GLY A 20 -13.30 -3.41 13.89
CA GLY A 20 -13.84 -2.30 14.67
C GLY A 20 -13.14 -0.95 14.47
N ALA A 21 -12.24 -0.81 13.51
CA ALA A 21 -11.63 0.47 13.23
C ALA A 21 -12.59 1.39 12.43
N ASN A 22 -12.61 2.69 12.77
CA ASN A 22 -13.16 3.72 11.90
C ASN A 22 -12.21 3.99 10.74
N ILE A 23 -12.73 4.21 9.53
CA ILE A 23 -11.91 4.28 8.32
C ILE A 23 -11.99 5.64 7.64
N VAL A 24 -10.84 6.19 7.30
CA VAL A 24 -10.74 7.25 6.29
C VAL A 24 -10.20 6.63 5.01
N LEU A 25 -11.04 6.58 3.98
CA LEU A 25 -10.65 6.21 2.62
C LEU A 25 -10.05 7.42 1.90
N ASN A 26 -9.10 7.13 1.02
CA ASN A 26 -8.55 8.11 0.09
C ASN A 26 -8.36 7.43 -1.27
N GLY A 27 -8.57 8.16 -2.32
CA GLY A 27 -8.42 7.70 -3.71
C GLY A 27 -9.52 8.22 -4.60
N PHE A 28 -9.53 7.71 -5.82
CA PHE A 28 -10.44 8.11 -6.89
C PHE A 28 -11.22 6.88 -7.39
N GLY A 29 -12.07 7.08 -8.40
CA GLY A 29 -12.88 6.02 -9.00
C GLY A 29 -14.25 5.91 -8.33
N ASP A 30 -14.75 4.71 -8.13
CA ASP A 30 -16.06 4.46 -7.53
C ASP A 30 -16.00 4.58 -5.99
N VAL A 31 -16.02 5.82 -5.53
CA VAL A 31 -15.93 6.18 -4.11
C VAL A 31 -17.17 5.70 -3.35
N ASP A 32 -18.36 5.78 -3.94
CA ASP A 32 -19.60 5.40 -3.28
C ASP A 32 -19.65 3.90 -3.01
N ALA A 33 -19.29 3.07 -3.98
CA ALA A 33 -19.16 1.62 -3.78
C ALA A 33 -18.14 1.27 -2.70
N ALA A 34 -17.00 1.98 -2.62
CA ALA A 34 -16.00 1.77 -1.58
C ALA A 34 -16.53 2.16 -0.19
N LEU A 35 -17.24 3.29 -0.07
CA LEU A 35 -17.88 3.71 1.16
C LEU A 35 -18.92 2.70 1.64
N ASP A 36 -19.75 2.21 0.72
CA ASP A 36 -20.80 1.23 1.04
C ASP A 36 -20.21 -0.11 1.48
N ALA A 37 -19.12 -0.55 0.85
CA ALA A 37 -18.39 -1.75 1.26
C ALA A 37 -17.87 -1.68 2.71
N ILE A 38 -17.42 -0.48 3.15
CA ILE A 38 -16.99 -0.29 4.54
C ILE A 38 -18.19 -0.12 5.48
N ARG A 39 -19.23 0.63 5.09
CA ARG A 39 -20.47 0.77 5.90
C ARG A 39 -21.11 -0.58 6.20
N ALA A 40 -21.07 -1.50 5.25
CA ALA A 40 -21.61 -2.87 5.41
C ALA A 40 -20.94 -3.66 6.55
N THR A 41 -19.75 -3.28 7.01
CA THR A 41 -19.08 -3.87 8.19
C THR A 41 -19.59 -3.31 9.52
N GLY A 42 -20.40 -2.26 9.50
CA GLY A 42 -20.85 -1.51 10.70
C GLY A 42 -19.87 -0.41 11.14
N ALA A 43 -18.73 -0.25 10.50
CA ALA A 43 -17.74 0.77 10.83
C ALA A 43 -18.18 2.17 10.35
N GLN A 44 -17.74 3.21 11.06
CA GLN A 44 -17.84 4.57 10.55
C GLN A 44 -16.77 4.79 9.47
N VAL A 45 -17.16 5.48 8.40
CA VAL A 45 -16.26 5.75 7.27
C VAL A 45 -16.40 7.18 6.79
N ALA A 46 -15.29 7.75 6.37
CA ALA A 46 -15.19 9.01 5.63
C ALA A 46 -14.29 8.84 4.41
N HIS A 47 -14.39 9.74 3.46
CA HIS A 47 -13.52 9.82 2.30
C HIS A 47 -12.88 11.20 2.20
N HIS A 48 -11.64 11.26 1.78
CA HIS A 48 -10.93 12.51 1.45
C HIS A 48 -10.22 12.37 0.10
N PRO A 49 -10.46 13.27 -0.88
CA PRO A 49 -9.95 13.15 -2.24
C PRO A 49 -8.52 13.69 -2.43
N ALA A 50 -7.70 13.72 -1.38
CA ALA A 50 -6.34 14.25 -1.44
C ALA A 50 -5.54 13.62 -2.60
N ASP A 51 -4.92 14.47 -3.41
CA ASP A 51 -3.90 14.07 -4.36
C ASP A 51 -2.60 13.78 -3.60
N MET A 52 -2.14 12.53 -3.66
CA MET A 52 -0.96 12.08 -2.93
C MET A 52 0.36 12.69 -3.44
N ARG A 53 0.33 13.50 -4.51
CA ARG A 53 1.45 14.33 -4.97
C ARG A 53 1.56 15.65 -4.21
N LYS A 54 0.53 16.03 -3.47
CA LYS A 54 0.41 17.37 -2.85
C LYS A 54 0.48 17.28 -1.33
N PRO A 55 1.60 17.70 -0.71
CA PRO A 55 1.80 17.62 0.74
C PRO A 55 0.70 18.33 1.55
N ASP A 56 0.19 19.46 1.08
CA ASP A 56 -0.84 20.22 1.79
C ASP A 56 -2.19 19.48 1.81
N GLU A 57 -2.56 18.81 0.70
CA GLU A 57 -3.78 18.01 0.65
C GLU A 57 -3.66 16.76 1.55
N ILE A 58 -2.45 16.18 1.64
CA ILE A 58 -2.16 15.09 2.59
C ILE A 58 -2.33 15.57 4.03
N GLY A 59 -1.82 16.77 4.35
CA GLY A 59 -2.01 17.38 5.66
C GLY A 59 -3.47 17.60 6.00
N ALA A 60 -4.26 18.13 5.06
CA ALA A 60 -5.70 18.34 5.21
C ALA A 60 -6.46 17.02 5.45
N MET A 61 -6.09 15.94 4.74
CA MET A 61 -6.67 14.62 4.96
C MET A 61 -6.42 14.10 6.38
N VAL A 62 -5.20 14.25 6.90
CA VAL A 62 -4.87 13.81 8.28
C VAL A 62 -5.59 14.69 9.30
N ALA A 63 -5.69 16.01 9.06
CA ALA A 63 -6.45 16.92 9.93
C ALA A 63 -7.92 16.53 10.01
N MET A 64 -8.55 16.28 8.87
CA MET A 64 -9.95 15.81 8.81
C MET A 64 -10.13 14.46 9.55
N ALA A 65 -9.18 13.53 9.44
CA ALA A 65 -9.26 12.27 10.16
C ALA A 65 -9.22 12.47 11.68
N ASN A 66 -8.34 13.36 12.18
CA ASN A 66 -8.26 13.70 13.59
C ASN A 66 -9.53 14.43 14.08
N GLU A 67 -10.07 15.36 13.31
CA GLU A 67 -11.30 16.07 13.65
C GLU A 67 -12.50 15.12 13.76
N ARG A 68 -12.62 14.21 12.79
CA ARG A 68 -13.78 13.32 12.70
C ARG A 68 -13.75 12.16 13.69
N PHE A 69 -12.57 11.60 13.94
CA PHE A 69 -12.40 10.36 14.72
C PHE A 69 -11.50 10.52 15.96
N GLY A 70 -11.07 11.74 16.25
CA GLY A 70 -10.25 12.08 17.42
C GLY A 70 -8.76 11.84 17.23
N ALA A 71 -8.37 10.79 16.49
CA ALA A 71 -6.97 10.46 16.25
C ALA A 71 -6.79 9.55 15.03
N VAL A 72 -5.56 9.54 14.51
CA VAL A 72 -5.11 8.49 13.59
C VAL A 72 -4.23 7.52 14.37
N ASP A 73 -4.75 6.32 14.61
CA ASP A 73 -4.06 5.25 15.34
C ASP A 73 -3.34 4.28 14.40
N ILE A 74 -3.93 4.02 13.23
CA ILE A 74 -3.37 3.14 12.20
C ILE A 74 -3.22 3.93 10.90
N LEU A 75 -1.99 4.02 10.40
CA LEU A 75 -1.70 4.58 9.08
C LEU A 75 -1.31 3.45 8.12
N VAL A 76 -2.04 3.32 7.00
CA VAL A 76 -1.66 2.42 5.91
C VAL A 76 -1.33 3.24 4.67
N ASN A 77 -0.06 3.28 4.31
CA ASN A 77 0.45 3.90 3.10
C ASN A 77 0.39 2.89 1.95
N ASN A 78 -0.68 2.95 1.17
CA ASN A 78 -0.93 2.01 0.08
C ASN A 78 -1.01 2.67 -1.30
N ALA A 79 -1.24 3.98 -1.39
CA ALA A 79 -1.31 4.67 -2.67
C ALA A 79 -0.08 4.34 -3.55
N GLY A 80 -0.32 4.07 -4.81
CA GLY A 80 0.76 3.75 -5.73
C GLY A 80 0.29 3.67 -7.18
N ILE A 81 1.17 4.12 -8.06
CA ILE A 81 1.04 4.04 -9.52
C ILE A 81 2.27 3.38 -10.12
N GLN A 82 2.16 2.90 -11.35
CA GLN A 82 3.25 2.27 -12.09
C GLN A 82 3.25 2.71 -13.54
N HIS A 83 4.46 2.83 -14.09
CA HIS A 83 4.71 2.94 -15.51
C HIS A 83 5.86 2.02 -15.89
N VAL A 84 5.80 1.41 -17.08
CA VAL A 84 6.82 0.48 -17.58
C VAL A 84 7.44 1.09 -18.84
N SER A 85 8.75 1.34 -18.80
CA SER A 85 9.53 1.86 -19.92
C SER A 85 11.01 1.58 -19.68
N PRO A 86 11.84 1.38 -20.73
CA PRO A 86 13.29 1.40 -20.60
C PRO A 86 13.77 2.71 -19.95
N ILE A 87 14.90 2.67 -19.25
CA ILE A 87 15.37 3.80 -18.44
C ILE A 87 15.71 5.02 -19.30
N GLU A 88 16.27 4.79 -20.49
CA GLU A 88 16.68 5.84 -21.44
C GLU A 88 15.49 6.56 -22.11
N SER A 89 14.32 5.93 -22.13
CA SER A 89 13.08 6.47 -22.68
C SER A 89 11.99 6.69 -21.64
N PHE A 90 12.37 6.61 -20.33
CA PHE A 90 11.41 6.79 -19.27
C PHE A 90 10.98 8.27 -19.19
N ASP A 91 9.68 8.54 -19.26
CA ASP A 91 9.12 9.88 -19.15
C ASP A 91 9.42 10.47 -17.76
N VAL A 92 10.05 11.66 -17.74
CA VAL A 92 10.49 12.31 -16.48
C VAL A 92 9.30 12.66 -15.59
N GLN A 93 8.19 13.15 -16.18
CA GLN A 93 7.00 13.46 -15.37
C GLN A 93 6.38 12.20 -14.73
N LYS A 94 6.42 11.06 -15.45
CA LYS A 94 5.99 9.78 -14.88
C LYS A 94 6.90 9.31 -13.76
N TRP A 95 8.21 9.56 -13.89
CA TRP A 95 9.15 9.30 -12.80
C TRP A 95 8.80 10.13 -11.57
N ASP A 96 8.66 11.43 -11.72
CA ASP A 96 8.35 12.36 -10.62
C ASP A 96 7.01 12.01 -9.95
N ASP A 97 5.97 11.74 -10.72
CA ASP A 97 4.67 11.31 -10.22
C ASP A 97 4.78 9.99 -9.40
N ILE A 98 5.56 9.02 -9.88
CA ILE A 98 5.75 7.74 -9.18
C ILE A 98 6.51 7.96 -7.87
N ILE A 99 7.58 8.74 -7.86
CA ILE A 99 8.31 9.05 -6.63
C ILE A 99 7.41 9.81 -5.63
N ALA A 100 6.67 10.81 -6.11
CA ALA A 100 5.77 11.58 -5.27
C ALA A 100 4.70 10.71 -4.61
N ILE A 101 4.01 9.86 -5.39
CA ILE A 101 2.89 9.05 -4.90
C ILE A 101 3.37 7.83 -4.11
N ASN A 102 4.37 7.09 -4.63
CA ASN A 102 4.74 5.79 -4.05
C ASN A 102 5.72 5.90 -2.88
N LEU A 103 6.43 7.03 -2.73
CA LEU A 103 7.44 7.24 -1.70
C LEU A 103 7.19 8.50 -0.88
N SER A 104 7.19 9.68 -1.51
CA SER A 104 7.12 10.95 -0.77
C SER A 104 5.81 11.09 0.00
N SER A 105 4.70 10.60 -0.53
CA SER A 105 3.41 10.61 0.17
C SER A 105 3.47 9.83 1.49
N GLY A 106 4.18 8.68 1.52
CA GLY A 106 4.38 7.88 2.73
C GLY A 106 5.19 8.62 3.79
N PHE A 107 6.17 9.43 3.38
CA PHE A 107 6.87 10.35 4.30
C PHE A 107 5.92 11.43 4.84
N HIS A 108 5.16 12.10 3.97
CA HIS A 108 4.27 13.18 4.39
C HIS A 108 3.17 12.70 5.33
N THR A 109 2.49 11.60 5.03
CA THR A 109 1.47 11.00 5.92
C THR A 109 2.07 10.61 7.27
N THR A 110 3.22 9.92 7.27
CA THR A 110 3.94 9.52 8.49
C THR A 110 4.30 10.74 9.35
N ARG A 111 4.87 11.79 8.74
CA ARG A 111 5.22 13.04 9.42
C ARG A 111 4.02 13.66 10.12
N HIS A 112 2.84 13.65 9.50
CA HIS A 112 1.63 14.26 10.07
C HIS A 112 1.01 13.45 11.22
N VAL A 113 1.14 12.12 11.23
CA VAL A 113 0.53 11.28 12.28
C VAL A 113 1.46 11.00 13.46
N LEU A 114 2.78 11.03 13.24
CA LEU A 114 3.78 10.48 14.17
C LEU A 114 3.78 11.16 15.54
N SER A 115 3.66 12.49 15.58
CA SER A 115 3.62 13.24 16.84
C SER A 115 2.42 12.82 17.72
N GLY A 116 1.23 12.70 17.12
CA GLY A 116 0.03 12.24 17.82
C GLY A 116 0.16 10.80 18.31
N MET A 117 0.68 9.89 17.50
CA MET A 117 0.94 8.50 17.89
C MET A 117 1.93 8.40 19.05
N ARG A 118 3.05 9.16 19.01
CA ARG A 118 4.02 9.23 20.11
C ARG A 118 3.39 9.77 21.41
N GLY A 119 2.59 10.83 21.30
CA GLY A 119 1.92 11.43 22.47
C GLY A 119 0.97 10.48 23.19
N ARG A 120 0.31 9.58 22.45
CA ARG A 120 -0.54 8.52 23.01
C ARG A 120 0.21 7.24 23.36
N ASN A 121 1.50 7.19 23.03
CA ASN A 121 2.35 6.00 23.15
C ASN A 121 1.77 4.76 22.47
N TRP A 122 1.07 4.95 21.35
CA TRP A 122 0.50 3.87 20.54
C TRP A 122 0.32 4.33 19.10
N GLY A 123 0.68 3.47 18.15
CA GLY A 123 0.45 3.68 16.74
C GLY A 123 0.94 2.51 15.90
N ARG A 124 0.34 2.33 14.73
CA ARG A 124 0.71 1.32 13.74
C ARG A 124 0.85 1.96 12.37
N ILE A 125 2.06 1.90 11.81
CA ILE A 125 2.33 2.39 10.46
C ILE A 125 2.65 1.18 9.59
N ILE A 126 1.87 0.98 8.54
CA ILE A 126 2.01 -0.11 7.59
C ILE A 126 2.23 0.47 6.20
N ASN A 127 3.38 0.21 5.63
CA ASN A 127 3.74 0.63 4.28
C ASN A 127 3.52 -0.53 3.30
N ILE A 128 2.62 -0.36 2.34
CA ILE A 128 2.44 -1.35 1.27
C ILE A 128 3.52 -1.11 0.22
N ALA A 129 4.61 -1.84 0.39
CA ALA A 129 5.73 -1.81 -0.55
C ALA A 129 5.43 -2.71 -1.77
N SER A 130 6.25 -3.69 -2.04
CA SER A 130 6.15 -4.68 -3.11
C SER A 130 7.35 -5.62 -3.00
N VAL A 131 7.32 -6.78 -3.65
CA VAL A 131 8.55 -7.52 -3.98
C VAL A 131 9.58 -6.63 -4.68
N HIS A 132 9.13 -5.65 -5.46
CA HIS A 132 9.99 -4.64 -6.08
C HIS A 132 10.59 -3.61 -5.11
N GLY A 133 10.35 -3.73 -3.82
CA GLY A 133 11.11 -3.08 -2.75
C GLY A 133 12.30 -3.93 -2.27
N LEU A 134 12.44 -5.16 -2.78
CA LEU A 134 13.46 -6.14 -2.39
C LEU A 134 14.30 -6.60 -3.59
N VAL A 135 13.70 -6.68 -4.79
CA VAL A 135 14.35 -7.12 -6.04
C VAL A 135 14.04 -6.16 -7.18
N GLY A 136 14.93 -6.14 -8.18
CA GLY A 136 14.78 -5.34 -9.39
C GLY A 136 13.81 -5.94 -10.40
N SER A 137 13.40 -5.12 -11.36
CA SER A 137 12.66 -5.56 -12.56
C SER A 137 12.95 -4.58 -13.70
N ALA A 138 13.33 -5.11 -14.87
CA ALA A 138 13.56 -4.29 -16.05
C ALA A 138 12.32 -3.47 -16.42
N GLY A 139 12.52 -2.23 -16.88
CA GLY A 139 11.47 -1.32 -17.29
C GLY A 139 10.67 -0.67 -16.14
N LYS A 140 11.03 -0.91 -14.89
CA LYS A 140 10.30 -0.40 -13.71
C LYS A 140 11.16 0.50 -12.81
N SER A 141 12.07 1.29 -13.41
CA SER A 141 13.07 2.07 -12.67
C SER A 141 12.49 2.92 -11.55
N ALA A 142 11.50 3.78 -11.83
CA ALA A 142 10.88 4.65 -10.83
C ALA A 142 10.13 3.86 -9.74
N TYR A 143 9.38 2.82 -10.14
CA TYR A 143 8.62 2.00 -9.20
C TYR A 143 9.54 1.22 -8.25
N VAL A 144 10.58 0.58 -8.78
CA VAL A 144 11.59 -0.15 -7.98
C VAL A 144 12.29 0.79 -7.03
N ALA A 145 12.76 1.96 -7.51
CA ALA A 145 13.41 2.97 -6.67
C ALA A 145 12.48 3.44 -5.54
N ALA A 146 11.22 3.77 -5.85
CA ALA A 146 10.25 4.22 -4.86
C ALA A 146 9.95 3.15 -3.80
N LYS A 147 9.78 1.88 -4.22
CA LYS A 147 9.45 0.79 -3.29
C LYS A 147 10.64 0.37 -2.42
N HIS A 148 11.87 0.41 -2.93
CA HIS A 148 13.08 0.29 -2.10
C HIS A 148 13.20 1.45 -1.11
N GLY A 149 12.96 2.69 -1.56
CA GLY A 149 12.93 3.86 -0.69
C GLY A 149 11.90 3.74 0.43
N LEU A 150 10.71 3.19 0.13
CA LEU A 150 9.66 2.99 1.13
C LEU A 150 10.04 1.94 2.18
N VAL A 151 10.74 0.88 1.79
CA VAL A 151 11.34 -0.09 2.73
C VAL A 151 12.42 0.59 3.60
N GLY A 152 13.24 1.46 3.01
CA GLY A 152 14.21 2.27 3.76
C GLY A 152 13.52 3.20 4.77
N LEU A 153 12.48 3.92 4.35
CA LEU A 153 11.69 4.80 5.21
C LEU A 153 11.04 4.02 6.37
N THR A 154 10.56 2.81 6.11
CA THR A 154 10.00 1.92 7.14
C THR A 154 11.01 1.64 8.26
N LYS A 155 12.25 1.31 7.89
CA LYS A 155 13.33 1.02 8.86
C LYS A 155 13.70 2.25 9.70
N VAL A 156 13.86 3.40 9.05
CA VAL A 156 14.17 4.67 9.76
C VAL A 156 13.05 5.02 10.73
N THR A 157 11.79 4.99 10.29
CA THR A 157 10.64 5.27 11.15
C THR A 157 10.58 4.31 12.35
N ALA A 158 10.85 3.01 12.14
CA ALA A 158 10.87 2.02 13.21
C ALA A 158 11.97 2.30 14.23
N LEU A 159 13.18 2.68 13.78
CA LEU A 159 14.29 3.05 14.68
C LEU A 159 13.97 4.30 15.49
N GLU A 160 13.43 5.34 14.86
CA GLU A 160 13.06 6.58 15.52
C GLU A 160 11.90 6.43 16.52
N THR A 161 11.12 5.34 16.45
CA THR A 161 10.00 5.05 17.34
C THR A 161 10.26 3.89 18.29
N ALA A 162 11.46 3.30 18.28
CA ALA A 162 11.79 2.06 19.01
C ALA A 162 11.52 2.14 20.54
N GLY A 163 11.71 3.33 21.14
CA GLY A 163 11.44 3.59 22.56
C GLY A 163 9.97 3.88 22.89
N THR A 164 9.03 3.67 21.97
CA THR A 164 7.60 3.99 22.14
C THR A 164 6.72 2.81 21.77
N GLY A 165 5.41 2.92 22.04
CA GLY A 165 4.41 1.95 21.57
C GLY A 165 4.05 2.03 20.08
N VAL A 166 4.77 2.85 19.28
CA VAL A 166 4.55 2.98 17.84
C VAL A 166 5.42 2.01 17.07
N THR A 167 4.84 1.26 16.12
CA THR A 167 5.58 0.38 15.20
C THR A 167 5.41 0.82 13.75
N CYS A 168 6.43 0.57 12.94
CA CYS A 168 6.38 0.78 11.50
C CYS A 168 6.92 -0.47 10.79
N ASN A 169 6.12 -1.03 9.86
CA ASN A 169 6.48 -2.23 9.09
C ASN A 169 6.03 -2.11 7.64
N ALA A 170 6.63 -2.90 6.77
CA ALA A 170 6.26 -2.99 5.37
C ALA A 170 5.63 -4.35 5.04
N ILE A 171 4.59 -4.34 4.21
CA ILE A 171 4.08 -5.53 3.53
C ILE A 171 4.56 -5.45 2.09
N CYS A 172 5.15 -6.55 1.58
CA CYS A 172 5.75 -6.67 0.26
C CYS A 172 5.01 -7.72 -0.57
N PRO A 173 3.88 -7.37 -1.21
CA PRO A 173 3.14 -8.31 -2.04
C PRO A 173 3.86 -8.65 -3.35
N GLY A 174 3.65 -9.86 -3.84
CA GLY A 174 3.85 -10.23 -5.24
C GLY A 174 2.69 -9.72 -6.11
N PHE A 175 2.26 -10.55 -7.08
CA PHE A 175 1.09 -10.23 -7.90
C PHE A 175 -0.21 -10.38 -7.11
N VAL A 176 -0.96 -9.30 -7.02
CA VAL A 176 -2.33 -9.26 -6.47
C VAL A 176 -3.27 -8.89 -7.60
N LEU A 177 -4.33 -9.66 -7.82
CA LEU A 177 -5.29 -9.38 -8.88
C LEU A 177 -6.07 -8.09 -8.56
N THR A 178 -5.55 -7.00 -9.06
CA THR A 178 -6.09 -5.64 -8.95
C THR A 178 -6.33 -5.08 -10.36
N PRO A 179 -7.06 -3.96 -10.53
CA PRO A 179 -7.19 -3.32 -11.83
C PRO A 179 -5.83 -3.03 -12.51
N LEU A 180 -4.80 -2.69 -11.71
CA LEU A 180 -3.44 -2.48 -12.21
C LEU A 180 -2.83 -3.75 -12.81
N VAL A 181 -2.99 -4.90 -12.14
CA VAL A 181 -2.45 -6.19 -12.61
C VAL A 181 -3.31 -6.76 -13.72
N GLN A 182 -4.65 -6.57 -13.67
CA GLN A 182 -5.53 -6.94 -14.77
C GLN A 182 -5.11 -6.27 -16.07
N LYS A 183 -4.81 -4.95 -16.03
CA LYS A 183 -4.28 -4.25 -17.21
C LYS A 183 -2.97 -4.86 -17.73
N GLN A 184 -2.06 -5.30 -16.87
CA GLN A 184 -0.83 -5.98 -17.31
C GLN A 184 -1.12 -7.31 -18.01
N ILE A 185 -2.14 -8.04 -17.54
CA ILE A 185 -2.59 -9.28 -18.18
C ILE A 185 -3.17 -8.99 -19.55
N ASP A 186 -4.01 -7.97 -19.66
CA ASP A 186 -4.65 -7.58 -20.94
C ASP A 186 -3.60 -7.11 -21.96
N ASP A 187 -2.65 -6.28 -21.53
CA ASP A 187 -1.53 -5.80 -22.35
C ASP A 187 -0.63 -6.98 -22.82
N LEU A 188 -0.39 -7.97 -21.96
CA LEU A 188 0.38 -9.17 -22.29
C LEU A 188 -0.38 -10.05 -23.30
N ALA A 189 -1.67 -10.29 -23.06
CA ALA A 189 -2.53 -11.04 -23.95
C ALA A 189 -2.57 -10.43 -25.37
N ALA A 190 -2.76 -9.13 -25.46
CA ALA A 190 -2.77 -8.39 -26.73
C ALA A 190 -1.42 -8.45 -27.46
N ARG A 191 -0.31 -8.24 -26.74
CA ARG A 191 1.04 -8.25 -27.32
C ARG A 191 1.46 -9.62 -27.87
N GLU A 192 1.06 -10.69 -27.18
CA GLU A 192 1.52 -12.05 -27.50
C GLU A 192 0.45 -12.94 -28.16
N GLY A 193 -0.75 -12.40 -28.40
CA GLY A 193 -1.85 -13.15 -29.01
C GLY A 193 -2.36 -14.30 -28.13
N LEU A 194 -2.30 -14.15 -26.79
CA LEU A 194 -2.69 -15.16 -25.83
C LEU A 194 -4.14 -15.00 -25.40
N SER A 195 -4.77 -16.09 -24.96
CA SER A 195 -6.00 -16.00 -24.20
C SER A 195 -5.76 -15.33 -22.83
N PRO A 196 -6.75 -14.69 -22.19
CA PRO A 196 -6.60 -14.10 -20.87
C PRO A 196 -6.06 -15.07 -19.82
N ASP A 197 -6.48 -16.33 -19.83
CA ASP A 197 -6.02 -17.36 -18.89
C ASP A 197 -4.57 -17.75 -19.15
N ALA A 198 -4.18 -17.87 -20.44
CA ALA A 198 -2.79 -18.13 -20.79
C ALA A 198 -1.86 -16.97 -20.41
N ALA A 199 -2.32 -15.72 -20.58
CA ALA A 199 -1.58 -14.54 -20.16
C ALA A 199 -1.41 -14.45 -18.63
N ARG A 200 -2.47 -14.80 -17.87
CA ARG A 200 -2.41 -14.95 -16.40
C ARG A 200 -1.38 -15.99 -15.97
N ALA A 201 -1.49 -17.19 -16.53
CA ALA A 201 -0.57 -18.29 -16.21
C ALA A 201 0.88 -17.92 -16.53
N ARG A 202 1.12 -17.24 -17.67
CA ARG A 202 2.43 -16.78 -18.06
C ARG A 202 2.98 -15.71 -17.11
N LEU A 203 2.17 -14.68 -16.77
CA LEU A 203 2.56 -13.62 -15.86
C LEU A 203 2.98 -14.17 -14.49
N LEU A 204 2.21 -15.10 -13.94
CA LEU A 204 2.49 -15.75 -12.67
C LEU A 204 3.70 -16.69 -12.77
N GLY A 205 3.72 -17.56 -13.76
CA GLY A 205 4.74 -18.61 -13.92
C GLY A 205 6.15 -18.07 -14.08
N GLU A 206 6.32 -16.86 -14.60
CA GLU A 206 7.63 -16.22 -14.75
C GLU A 206 8.25 -15.76 -13.42
N LYS A 207 7.42 -15.48 -12.42
CA LYS A 207 7.87 -14.77 -11.22
C LYS A 207 7.35 -15.33 -9.90
N GLN A 208 6.18 -15.94 -9.88
CA GLN A 208 5.49 -16.36 -8.66
C GLN A 208 5.29 -17.88 -8.66
N PRO A 209 6.23 -18.67 -8.06
CA PRO A 209 6.23 -20.13 -8.13
C PRO A 209 4.94 -20.82 -7.67
N SER A 210 4.19 -20.20 -6.76
CA SER A 210 2.89 -20.73 -6.32
C SER A 210 1.82 -20.74 -7.42
N ALA A 211 2.04 -20.00 -8.52
CA ALA A 211 1.08 -19.80 -9.61
C ALA A 211 -0.31 -19.30 -9.14
N GLN A 212 -0.36 -18.63 -7.97
CA GLN A 212 -1.58 -18.07 -7.40
C GLN A 212 -1.39 -16.58 -7.15
N PHE A 213 -2.41 -15.76 -7.43
CA PHE A 213 -2.42 -14.37 -6.98
C PHE A 213 -2.55 -14.29 -5.46
N VAL A 214 -1.83 -13.37 -4.86
CA VAL A 214 -2.12 -12.95 -3.49
C VAL A 214 -3.46 -12.21 -3.48
N THR A 215 -4.27 -12.41 -2.44
CA THR A 215 -5.57 -11.74 -2.35
C THR A 215 -5.52 -10.52 -1.42
N PRO A 216 -6.39 -9.51 -1.64
CA PRO A 216 -6.53 -8.38 -0.72
C PRO A 216 -6.85 -8.82 0.71
N GLU A 217 -7.60 -9.90 0.90
CA GLU A 217 -7.97 -10.47 2.21
C GLU A 217 -6.74 -11.03 2.94
N GLN A 218 -5.83 -11.72 2.22
CA GLN A 218 -4.58 -12.19 2.80
C GLN A 218 -3.71 -11.02 3.31
N LEU A 219 -3.66 -9.93 2.54
CA LEU A 219 -2.95 -8.71 2.96
C LEU A 219 -3.66 -8.00 4.12
N GLY A 220 -4.98 -8.04 4.16
CA GLY A 220 -5.80 -7.60 5.30
C GLY A 220 -5.46 -8.36 6.58
N GLY A 221 -5.33 -9.69 6.50
CA GLY A 221 -4.92 -10.55 7.62
C GLY A 221 -3.53 -10.20 8.14
N LEU A 222 -2.55 -9.95 7.25
CA LEU A 222 -1.21 -9.49 7.64
C LEU A 222 -1.27 -8.11 8.32
N ALA A 223 -2.07 -7.19 7.79
CA ALA A 223 -2.24 -5.87 8.39
C ALA A 223 -2.85 -5.95 9.80
N LEU A 224 -3.86 -6.79 10.00
CA LEU A 224 -4.46 -7.05 11.32
C LEU A 224 -3.44 -7.61 12.30
N MET A 225 -2.64 -8.60 11.89
CA MET A 225 -1.59 -9.16 12.72
C MET A 225 -0.59 -8.09 13.15
N LEU A 226 -0.14 -7.23 12.21
CA LEU A 226 0.76 -6.12 12.52
C LEU A 226 0.14 -5.05 13.45
N CYS A 227 -1.17 -4.93 13.48
CA CYS A 227 -1.89 -4.06 14.42
C CYS A 227 -2.10 -4.69 15.81
N SER A 228 -1.97 -6.01 15.94
CA SER A 228 -2.22 -6.73 17.18
C SER A 228 -1.12 -6.50 18.23
N PRO A 229 -1.40 -6.78 19.51
CA PRO A 229 -0.39 -6.77 20.58
C PRO A 229 0.76 -7.77 20.33
N LEU A 230 0.51 -8.86 19.60
CA LEU A 230 1.52 -9.87 19.27
C LEU A 230 2.65 -9.32 18.40
N ALA A 231 2.40 -8.24 17.68
CA ALA A 231 3.39 -7.59 16.81
C ALA A 231 4.06 -6.36 17.46
N ALA A 232 3.97 -6.19 18.78
CA ALA A 232 4.51 -5.02 19.46
C ALA A 232 6.04 -4.87 19.27
N GLU A 233 6.77 -5.98 19.15
CA GLU A 233 8.22 -6.00 18.89
C GLU A 233 8.57 -6.25 17.40
N VAL A 234 7.58 -6.29 16.53
CA VAL A 234 7.82 -6.34 15.08
C VAL A 234 8.02 -4.91 14.57
N ARG A 235 9.27 -4.55 14.31
CA ARG A 235 9.68 -3.17 13.99
C ARG A 235 10.65 -3.14 12.81
N GLY A 236 10.32 -2.37 11.78
CA GLY A 236 11.16 -2.23 10.58
C GLY A 236 11.21 -3.46 9.68
N ALA A 237 10.34 -4.44 9.91
CA ALA A 237 10.31 -5.68 9.17
C ALA A 237 9.64 -5.53 7.81
N THR A 238 10.03 -6.40 6.86
CA THR A 238 9.38 -6.59 5.57
C THR A 238 8.65 -7.93 5.56
N TRP A 239 7.34 -7.89 5.42
CA TRP A 239 6.48 -9.07 5.40
C TRP A 239 6.14 -9.41 3.96
N VAL A 240 6.74 -10.47 3.46
CA VAL A 240 6.59 -10.89 2.05
C VAL A 240 5.38 -11.80 1.90
N ALA A 241 4.55 -11.51 0.91
CA ALA A 241 3.42 -12.34 0.47
C ALA A 241 3.46 -12.40 -1.06
N ASP A 242 4.26 -13.30 -1.62
CA ASP A 242 4.66 -13.28 -3.03
C ASP A 242 4.67 -14.65 -3.73
N GLY A 243 4.14 -15.69 -3.06
CA GLY A 243 4.10 -17.03 -3.60
C GLY A 243 5.47 -17.64 -3.91
N GLY A 244 6.52 -17.16 -3.24
CA GLY A 244 7.90 -17.67 -3.38
C GLY A 244 8.76 -16.89 -4.38
N TRP A 245 8.29 -15.76 -4.90
CA TRP A 245 9.04 -14.96 -5.88
C TRP A 245 10.44 -14.56 -5.38
N THR A 246 10.55 -14.11 -4.13
CA THR A 246 11.82 -13.64 -3.56
C THR A 246 12.58 -14.70 -2.78
N ALA A 247 12.12 -15.94 -2.77
CA ALA A 247 12.77 -17.06 -2.09
C ALA A 247 13.81 -17.80 -2.96
N GLN A 248 14.02 -17.36 -4.20
CA GLN A 248 14.92 -18.00 -5.20
C GLN A 248 16.04 -17.04 -5.63
#